data_7323a01133d88123288860f39a320a11
#
_entry.id   7323a01133d88123288860f39a320a11
#
_cell.length_a   1.000
_cell.length_b   1.000
_cell.length_c   1.000
_cell.angle_alpha   90.00
_cell.angle_beta   90.00
_cell.angle_gamma   90.00
#
_symmetry.space_group_name_H-M   'P 1'
#
loop_
_entity.id
_entity.type
_entity.pdbx_description
1 polymer ?
#
loop_
_entity_poly.entity_id
_entity_poly.type
_entity_poly.pdbx_seq_one_letter_code
_entity_poly.pdbx_strand_id
1 'polypeptide(L)'
;MSDPNNQRPKINYPCQWAFKVIGIDEEAITVAIHHCLRDCLDSDEAQRPVEIGNSRTSGGGKYIIVGLSVEVMSEEERNAIFCALADRPEIRMVL
;
A
#
# COMPACT_ATOMS: atom_id res chain seq x y z
N MET A 1 22.22 27.59 5.06
CA MET A 1 20.96 27.89 4.40
C MET A 1 20.51 26.70 3.59
N SER A 2 19.29 26.32 3.74
CA SER A 2 18.81 25.20 2.98
C SER A 2 18.47 25.62 1.55
N ASP A 3 18.96 24.85 0.62
CA ASP A 3 18.62 25.00 -0.76
C ASP A 3 17.15 24.67 -0.95
N PRO A 4 16.39 25.51 -1.68
CA PRO A 4 14.99 25.16 -1.93
C PRO A 4 14.82 23.79 -2.55
N ASN A 5 15.78 23.35 -3.32
CA ASN A 5 15.73 22.04 -3.94
C ASN A 5 15.96 20.91 -2.97
N ASN A 6 16.47 21.22 -1.80
CA ASN A 6 16.66 20.23 -0.77
C ASN A 6 15.46 20.13 0.16
N GLN A 7 14.46 20.92 -0.11
CA GLN A 7 13.28 20.92 0.75
C GLN A 7 12.30 19.87 0.30
N ARG A 8 12.74 18.65 0.42
CA ARG A 8 11.82 17.54 0.26
C ARG A 8 10.85 17.59 1.42
N PRO A 9 9.57 17.26 1.15
CA PRO A 9 8.64 17.15 2.25
C PRO A 9 9.20 16.20 3.29
N LYS A 10 9.27 16.69 4.51
CA LYS A 10 9.77 15.87 5.58
C LYS A 10 8.64 14.97 6.03
N ILE A 11 8.81 13.69 5.79
CA ILE A 11 7.80 12.72 6.20
C ILE A 11 8.09 12.30 7.63
N ASN A 12 7.13 12.52 8.50
CA ASN A 12 7.26 12.12 9.89
C ASN A 12 6.59 10.78 10.10
N TYR A 13 7.33 9.85 10.66
CA TYR A 13 6.79 8.54 10.98
C TYR A 13 6.49 8.47 12.47
N PRO A 14 5.49 7.71 12.90
CA PRO A 14 4.59 6.94 12.02
C PRO A 14 3.62 7.83 11.27
N CYS A 15 3.18 7.36 10.13
CA CYS A 15 2.21 8.11 9.35
C CYS A 15 1.33 7.15 8.56
N GLN A 16 0.16 7.65 8.16
CA GLN A 16 -0.75 6.87 7.34
C GLN A 16 -0.31 6.98 5.89
N TRP A 17 -0.11 5.85 5.25
CA TRP A 17 0.35 5.83 3.87
C TRP A 17 -0.69 5.16 2.99
N ALA A 18 -1.01 5.79 1.87
CA ALA A 18 -2.02 5.29 0.95
C ALA A 18 -1.36 4.66 -0.26
N PHE A 19 -1.79 3.44 -0.55
CA PHE A 19 -1.37 2.72 -1.75
C PHE A 19 -2.57 2.50 -2.64
N LYS A 20 -2.33 2.48 -3.95
CA LYS A 20 -3.34 2.03 -4.90
C LYS A 20 -2.89 0.70 -5.46
N VAL A 21 -3.69 -0.32 -5.25
CA VAL A 21 -3.34 -1.69 -5.62
C VAL A 21 -4.23 -2.09 -6.78
N ILE A 22 -3.62 -2.43 -7.91
CA ILE A 22 -4.33 -2.63 -9.16
C ILE A 22 -4.19 -4.07 -9.62
N GLY A 23 -5.29 -4.66 -10.01
CA GLY A 23 -5.31 -6.03 -10.52
C GLY A 23 -6.58 -6.28 -11.32
N ILE A 24 -6.89 -7.53 -11.55
CA ILE A 24 -8.06 -7.89 -12.36
C ILE A 24 -9.17 -8.56 -11.54
N ASP A 25 -8.91 -8.91 -10.29
CA ASP A 25 -9.89 -9.60 -9.45
C ASP A 25 -9.84 -8.98 -8.05
N GLU A 26 -10.94 -8.36 -7.65
CA GLU A 26 -11.01 -7.65 -6.38
C GLU A 26 -10.72 -8.58 -5.20
N GLU A 27 -11.30 -9.77 -5.21
CA GLU A 27 -11.11 -10.70 -4.11
C GLU A 27 -9.66 -11.14 -4.00
N ALA A 28 -9.05 -11.46 -5.13
CA ALA A 28 -7.66 -11.86 -5.14
C ALA A 28 -6.75 -10.74 -4.66
N ILE A 29 -7.05 -9.50 -5.06
CA ILE A 29 -6.29 -8.34 -4.61
C ILE A 29 -6.39 -8.20 -3.10
N THR A 30 -7.60 -8.30 -2.55
CA THR A 30 -7.83 -8.13 -1.13
C THR A 30 -7.11 -9.20 -0.32
N VAL A 31 -7.18 -10.44 -0.77
CA VAL A 31 -6.48 -11.54 -0.10
C VAL A 31 -4.97 -11.30 -0.13
N ALA A 32 -4.45 -10.85 -1.28
CA ALA A 32 -3.03 -10.57 -1.40
C ALA A 32 -2.60 -9.46 -0.46
N ILE A 33 -3.41 -8.41 -0.33
CA ILE A 33 -3.12 -7.32 0.60
C ILE A 33 -3.02 -7.85 2.02
N HIS A 34 -3.97 -8.67 2.44
CA HIS A 34 -3.95 -9.20 3.81
C HIS A 34 -2.71 -10.07 4.05
N HIS A 35 -2.35 -10.89 3.09
CA HIS A 35 -1.15 -11.71 3.22
C HIS A 35 0.11 -10.86 3.34
N CYS A 36 0.22 -9.83 2.51
CA CYS A 36 1.38 -8.95 2.55
C CYS A 36 1.48 -8.21 3.88
N LEU A 37 0.36 -7.72 4.39
CA LEU A 37 0.36 -7.01 5.66
C LEU A 37 0.73 -7.93 6.80
N ARG A 38 0.21 -9.15 6.78
CA ARG A 38 0.56 -10.12 7.80
C ARG A 38 2.05 -10.40 7.81
N ASP A 39 2.65 -10.56 6.63
CA ASP A 39 4.07 -10.87 6.52
C ASP A 39 4.93 -9.67 6.90
N CYS A 40 4.52 -8.46 6.54
CA CYS A 40 5.32 -7.27 6.77
C CYS A 40 5.14 -6.71 8.17
N LEU A 41 3.96 -6.85 8.76
CA LEU A 41 3.66 -6.26 10.06
C LEU A 41 3.71 -7.25 11.20
N ASP A 42 3.83 -8.53 10.88
CA ASP A 42 3.91 -9.59 11.90
C ASP A 42 2.75 -9.51 12.87
N SER A 43 3.06 -9.55 14.17
CA SER A 43 2.04 -9.53 15.20
C SER A 43 1.34 -8.19 15.32
N ASP A 44 1.87 -7.17 14.70
CA ASP A 44 1.28 -5.83 14.80
C ASP A 44 0.12 -5.61 13.85
N GLU A 45 -0.12 -6.54 12.94
CA GLU A 45 -1.15 -6.34 11.93
C GLU A 45 -2.51 -6.03 12.54
N ALA A 46 -2.90 -6.81 13.55
CA ALA A 46 -4.21 -6.66 14.15
C ALA A 46 -4.38 -5.34 14.91
N GLN A 47 -3.28 -4.72 15.30
CA GLN A 47 -3.30 -3.49 16.09
C GLN A 47 -2.96 -2.27 15.26
N ARG A 48 -2.53 -2.48 14.03
CA ARG A 48 -2.11 -1.40 13.15
C ARG A 48 -3.33 -0.84 12.43
N PRO A 49 -3.56 0.47 12.43
CA PRO A 49 -4.67 1.04 11.67
C PRO A 49 -4.51 0.75 10.19
N VAL A 50 -5.44 -0.02 9.65
CA VAL A 50 -5.45 -0.39 8.24
C VAL A 50 -6.85 -0.16 7.70
N GLU A 51 -6.93 0.48 6.55
CA GLU A 51 -8.20 0.71 5.86
C GLU A 51 -8.08 0.23 4.43
N ILE A 52 -8.99 -0.63 4.02
CA ILE A 52 -9.08 -1.05 2.62
C ILE A 52 -10.32 -0.40 2.06
N GLY A 53 -10.11 0.49 1.08
CA GLY A 53 -11.22 1.24 0.50
C GLY A 53 -12.00 0.42 -0.50
N ASN A 54 -13.11 1.00 -0.95
CA ASN A 54 -13.93 0.38 -1.96
C ASN A 54 -13.16 0.30 -3.27
N SER A 55 -13.36 -0.79 -3.98
CA SER A 55 -12.70 -0.97 -5.24
C SER A 55 -13.34 -0.11 -6.31
N ARG A 56 -12.57 0.24 -7.32
CA ARG A 56 -13.02 0.97 -8.49
C ARG A 56 -12.55 0.25 -9.73
N THR A 57 -13.37 0.32 -10.77
CA THR A 57 -12.99 -0.23 -12.05
C THR A 57 -12.32 0.85 -12.88
N SER A 58 -11.25 0.50 -13.59
CA SER A 58 -10.57 1.43 -14.47
C SER A 58 -11.47 1.80 -15.64
N GLY A 59 -11.09 2.85 -16.36
CA GLY A 59 -11.91 3.39 -17.43
C GLY A 59 -12.32 2.38 -18.49
N GLY A 60 -11.50 1.37 -18.74
CA GLY A 60 -11.82 0.34 -19.69
C GLY A 60 -12.52 -0.86 -19.09
N GLY A 61 -12.80 -0.85 -17.80
CA GLY A 61 -13.39 -1.99 -17.14
C GLY A 61 -12.45 -3.18 -17.00
N LYS A 62 -11.19 -3.00 -17.34
CA LYS A 62 -10.23 -4.09 -17.41
C LYS A 62 -9.52 -4.34 -16.08
N TYR A 63 -9.29 -3.28 -15.33
CA TYR A 63 -8.55 -3.37 -14.08
C TYR A 63 -9.39 -2.86 -12.92
N ILE A 64 -9.10 -3.39 -11.76
CA ILE A 64 -9.74 -2.99 -10.52
C ILE A 64 -8.70 -2.33 -9.65
N ILE A 65 -9.05 -1.20 -9.07
CA ILE A 65 -8.17 -0.41 -8.21
C ILE A 65 -8.71 -0.47 -6.79
N VAL A 66 -7.90 -0.98 -5.87
CA VAL A 66 -8.27 -1.06 -4.46
C VAL A 66 -7.36 -0.11 -3.70
N GLY A 67 -7.96 0.78 -2.92
CA GLY A 67 -7.20 1.69 -2.08
C GLY A 67 -6.83 1.02 -0.77
N LEU A 68 -5.58 1.16 -0.38
CA LEU A 68 -5.09 0.63 0.88
C LEU A 68 -4.44 1.76 1.66
N SER A 69 -4.89 1.97 2.88
CA SER A 69 -4.28 2.95 3.77
C SER A 69 -3.81 2.22 5.01
N VAL A 70 -2.53 2.36 5.34
CA VAL A 70 -1.96 1.65 6.48
C VAL A 70 -0.96 2.57 7.17
N GLU A 71 -0.95 2.52 8.50
CA GLU A 71 0.04 3.25 9.26
C GLU A 71 1.38 2.56 9.11
N VAL A 72 2.40 3.32 8.69
CA VAL A 72 3.75 2.79 8.55
C VAL A 72 4.64 3.49 9.56
N MET A 73 5.53 2.72 10.15
CA MET A 73 6.40 3.20 11.21
C MET A 73 7.71 3.76 10.69
N SER A 74 8.06 3.46 9.46
CA SER A 74 9.32 3.90 8.88
C SER A 74 9.24 3.80 7.38
N GLU A 75 10.18 4.46 6.71
CA GLU A 75 10.31 4.36 5.27
C GLU A 75 10.62 2.93 4.85
N GLU A 76 11.41 2.24 5.63
CA GLU A 76 11.76 0.86 5.34
C GLU A 76 10.52 -0.03 5.35
N GLU A 77 9.64 0.17 6.33
CA GLU A 77 8.41 -0.60 6.41
C GLU A 77 7.50 -0.29 5.23
N ARG A 78 7.39 0.99 4.89
CA ARG A 78 6.60 1.40 3.72
C ARG A 78 7.11 0.71 2.45
N ASN A 79 8.43 0.73 2.25
CA ASN A 79 9.01 0.13 1.08
C ASN A 79 8.86 -1.39 1.07
N ALA A 80 8.93 -2.02 2.24
CA ALA A 80 8.73 -3.45 2.34
C ALA A 80 7.32 -3.84 1.92
N ILE A 81 6.33 -3.07 2.36
CA ILE A 81 4.94 -3.33 1.98
C ILE A 81 4.77 -3.14 0.48
N PHE A 82 5.32 -2.07 -0.07
CA PHE A 82 5.24 -1.80 -1.50
C PHE A 82 5.83 -2.97 -2.30
N CYS A 83 7.02 -3.41 -1.92
CA CYS A 83 7.68 -4.49 -2.65
C CYS A 83 6.93 -5.80 -2.52
N ALA A 84 6.41 -6.10 -1.34
CA ALA A 84 5.64 -7.32 -1.12
C ALA A 84 4.39 -7.34 -1.98
N LEU A 85 3.70 -6.20 -2.07
CA LEU A 85 2.52 -6.10 -2.91
C LEU A 85 2.87 -6.24 -4.39
N ALA A 86 3.91 -5.54 -4.82
CA ALA A 86 4.29 -5.55 -6.23
C ALA A 86 4.77 -6.92 -6.69
N ASP A 87 5.22 -7.74 -5.76
CA ASP A 87 5.75 -9.06 -6.06
C ASP A 87 4.67 -10.13 -6.17
N ARG A 88 3.43 -9.80 -5.82
CA ARG A 88 2.33 -10.77 -5.86
C ARG A 88 1.82 -10.95 -7.28
N PRO A 89 1.60 -12.20 -7.71
CA PRO A 89 1.09 -12.43 -9.07
C PRO A 89 -0.33 -11.90 -9.27
N GLU A 90 -1.11 -11.78 -8.20
CA GLU A 90 -2.47 -11.26 -8.30
C GLU A 90 -2.50 -9.75 -8.54
N ILE A 91 -1.40 -9.07 -8.31
CA ILE A 91 -1.33 -7.62 -8.38
C ILE A 91 -0.54 -7.22 -9.60
N ARG A 92 -1.12 -6.35 -10.42
CA ARG A 92 -0.49 -5.88 -11.65
C ARG A 92 0.39 -4.67 -11.42
N MET A 93 -0.02 -3.80 -10.50
CA MET A 93 0.70 -2.56 -10.27
C MET A 93 0.34 -2.02 -8.89
N VAL A 94 1.29 -1.35 -8.27
CA VAL A 94 1.08 -0.65 -7.00
C VAL A 94 1.55 0.78 -7.18
N LEU A 95 0.73 1.72 -6.77
CA LEU A 95 1.07 3.14 -6.84
C LEU A 95 1.06 3.76 -5.46
#